data_264191e964487e5822fe91d28c2f7db8
#
_entry.id   264191e964487e5822fe91d28c2f7db8
#
_cell.length_a   1.000
_cell.length_b   1.000
_cell.length_c   1.000
_cell.angle_alpha   90.00
_cell.angle_beta   90.00
_cell.angle_gamma   90.00
#
_symmetry.space_group_name_H-M   'P 1'
#
loop_
_entity.id
_entity.type
_entity.pdbx_description
1 polymer ?
#
loop_
_entity_poly.entity_id
_entity_poly.type
_entity_poly.pdbx_seq_one_letter_code
_entity_poly.pdbx_strand_id
1 'polypeptide(L)'
;MDAFGCGFSSRRQHRRDTGSCCRDLQLVLAVDVSYSIGLDELQLQRTGYVEAFRRPEIMRAIGTGRLGRIAVTYVEWGGKAVQVLPWTLIEDRQSAAQFAEALRRQPIRRISFTSISNVLAFARRLVHLSPYRGSRRVIDISGDGPNNAGVPAPVARNSTVTQGIVIDGLAIMLRDTPDSASIPDLDAYYRQCVVGGEGAFVMKVSEASQFSAAILAKLTAEISGLKVSGARQPRPEPAEYAQSYNCFIGEEMQERSIGR
;
A
#
# COMPACT_ATOMS: atom_id res chain seq x y z
N MET A 1 4.38 20.25 21.89
CA MET A 1 3.78 18.89 21.87
C MET A 1 2.27 19.08 21.86
N ASP A 2 1.70 19.41 20.72
CA ASP A 2 0.26 19.67 20.63
C ASP A 2 -0.39 18.65 19.70
N ALA A 3 -1.12 17.73 20.34
CA ALA A 3 -2.00 16.78 19.71
C ALA A 3 -3.23 17.53 19.18
N PHE A 4 -3.21 17.99 17.93
CA PHE A 4 -4.40 18.48 17.25
C PHE A 4 -5.29 17.29 16.84
N GLY A 5 -6.11 16.82 17.77
CA GLY A 5 -7.22 15.92 17.49
C GLY A 5 -8.30 16.64 16.69
N CYS A 6 -8.97 15.92 15.77
CA CYS A 6 -10.23 16.37 15.17
C CYS A 6 -11.33 16.42 16.25
N GLY A 7 -11.31 17.44 17.10
CA GLY A 7 -12.26 17.62 18.19
C GLY A 7 -13.50 18.40 17.74
N PHE A 8 -14.66 17.95 18.20
CA PHE A 8 -15.94 18.64 18.05
C PHE A 8 -15.97 19.88 18.95
N SER A 9 -16.15 21.06 18.40
CA SER A 9 -16.58 22.26 19.13
C SER A 9 -17.99 22.61 18.68
N SER A 10 -18.96 22.42 19.58
CA SER A 10 -20.32 22.91 19.44
C SER A 10 -20.38 24.38 19.88
N ARG A 11 -20.20 25.32 18.96
CA ARG A 11 -20.74 26.69 19.07
C ARG A 11 -20.93 27.23 17.65
N ARG A 12 -22.20 27.57 17.34
CA ARG A 12 -22.57 28.34 16.13
C ARG A 12 -21.90 29.70 16.20
N GLN A 13 -20.89 29.89 15.35
CA GLN A 13 -20.47 31.20 14.90
C GLN A 13 -19.98 31.05 13.45
N HIS A 14 -20.49 31.88 12.57
CA HIS A 14 -20.06 32.03 11.17
C HIS A 14 -18.53 32.17 11.11
N ARG A 15 -17.85 31.07 10.84
CA ARG A 15 -16.49 31.05 10.30
C ARG A 15 -16.56 30.47 8.91
N ARG A 16 -15.98 31.20 7.96
CA ARG A 16 -15.71 30.73 6.61
C ARG A 16 -15.15 29.32 6.72
N ASP A 17 -15.78 28.37 6.01
CA ASP A 17 -15.38 26.98 5.92
C ASP A 17 -13.88 26.90 5.62
N THR A 18 -13.08 26.72 6.65
CA THR A 18 -11.81 26.01 6.49
C THR A 18 -12.22 24.57 6.22
N GLY A 19 -12.53 24.31 4.95
CA GLY A 19 -13.08 23.02 4.49
C GLY A 19 -12.31 21.90 5.14
N SER A 20 -12.98 21.18 6.00
CA SER A 20 -12.46 20.16 6.87
C SER A 20 -11.39 19.32 6.13
N CYS A 21 -10.12 19.47 6.49
CA CYS A 21 -9.03 18.65 5.98
C CYS A 21 -9.14 17.18 6.45
N CYS A 22 -10.12 16.87 7.31
CA CYS A 22 -10.34 15.53 7.87
C CYS A 22 -10.97 14.59 6.86
N ARG A 23 -10.47 13.34 6.81
CA ARG A 23 -10.90 12.23 5.96
C ARG A 23 -11.00 10.97 6.82
N ASP A 24 -11.75 9.98 6.37
CA ASP A 24 -11.80 8.68 7.04
C ASP A 24 -10.47 7.94 6.86
N LEU A 25 -9.82 8.12 5.71
CA LEU A 25 -8.59 7.42 5.36
C LEU A 25 -7.66 8.33 4.54
N GLN A 26 -6.34 8.26 4.85
CA GLN A 26 -5.27 8.60 3.92
C GLN A 26 -4.69 7.28 3.39
N LEU A 27 -4.73 7.07 2.08
CA LEU A 27 -4.28 5.85 1.42
C LEU A 27 -3.17 6.15 0.41
N VAL A 28 -2.01 5.55 0.61
CA VAL A 28 -0.92 5.55 -0.36
C VAL A 28 -0.96 4.22 -1.09
N LEU A 29 -1.22 4.23 -2.39
CA LEU A 29 -1.10 3.06 -3.26
C LEU A 29 0.33 3.01 -3.78
N ALA A 30 1.15 2.13 -3.23
CA ALA A 30 2.56 1.95 -3.59
C ALA A 30 2.72 0.70 -4.45
N VAL A 31 2.85 0.90 -5.76
CA VAL A 31 2.82 -0.16 -6.77
C VAL A 31 4.21 -0.38 -7.35
N ASP A 32 4.68 -1.62 -7.26
CA ASP A 32 5.97 -2.05 -7.80
C ASP A 32 5.98 -1.97 -9.33
N VAL A 33 7.02 -1.34 -9.86
CA VAL A 33 7.33 -1.27 -11.28
C VAL A 33 8.79 -1.64 -11.53
N SER A 34 9.35 -2.50 -10.67
CA SER A 34 10.72 -3.01 -10.81
C SER A 34 10.88 -3.84 -12.10
N TYR A 35 12.13 -3.99 -12.53
CA TYR A 35 12.43 -4.71 -13.77
C TYR A 35 12.12 -6.21 -13.71
N SER A 36 11.87 -6.77 -12.53
CA SER A 36 11.37 -8.14 -12.36
C SER A 36 9.98 -8.31 -12.96
N ILE A 37 9.12 -7.28 -12.90
CA ILE A 37 7.74 -7.34 -13.40
C ILE A 37 7.71 -7.19 -14.93
N GLY A 38 6.98 -8.07 -15.62
CA GLY A 38 6.75 -7.99 -17.07
C GLY A 38 5.87 -6.79 -17.45
N LEU A 39 6.01 -6.30 -18.70
CA LEU A 39 5.19 -5.17 -19.17
C LEU A 39 3.70 -5.49 -19.13
N ASP A 40 3.31 -6.72 -19.44
CA ASP A 40 1.92 -7.17 -19.43
C ASP A 40 1.39 -7.20 -17.97
N GLU A 41 2.21 -7.61 -17.02
CA GLU A 41 1.86 -7.61 -15.59
C GLU A 41 1.73 -6.18 -15.07
N LEU A 42 2.61 -5.25 -15.46
CA LEU A 42 2.50 -3.82 -15.13
C LEU A 42 1.21 -3.22 -15.69
N GLN A 43 0.83 -3.61 -16.91
CA GLN A 43 -0.40 -3.17 -17.54
C GLN A 43 -1.63 -3.74 -16.84
N LEU A 44 -1.56 -5.00 -16.42
CA LEU A 44 -2.59 -5.67 -15.64
C LEU A 44 -2.79 -5.00 -14.29
N GLN A 45 -1.71 -4.68 -13.56
CA GLN A 45 -1.76 -3.94 -12.30
C GLN A 45 -2.44 -2.57 -12.48
N ARG A 46 -1.97 -1.79 -13.45
CA ARG A 46 -2.53 -0.46 -13.75
C ARG A 46 -4.02 -0.54 -14.06
N THR A 47 -4.41 -1.47 -14.91
CA THR A 47 -5.82 -1.70 -15.29
C THR A 47 -6.64 -2.10 -14.08
N GLY A 48 -6.13 -2.99 -13.22
CA GLY A 48 -6.81 -3.42 -12.01
C GLY A 48 -7.16 -2.26 -11.07
N TYR A 49 -6.22 -1.34 -10.81
CA TYR A 49 -6.50 -0.16 -10.01
C TYR A 49 -7.49 0.80 -10.69
N VAL A 50 -7.34 1.04 -12.00
CA VAL A 50 -8.26 1.88 -12.78
C VAL A 50 -9.69 1.36 -12.73
N GLU A 51 -9.86 0.06 -12.93
CA GLU A 51 -11.17 -0.59 -12.88
C GLU A 51 -11.76 -0.59 -11.47
N ALA A 52 -10.95 -0.88 -10.45
CA ALA A 52 -11.40 -0.90 -9.06
C ALA A 52 -12.04 0.45 -8.66
N PHE A 53 -11.41 1.59 -8.96
CA PHE A 53 -11.97 2.90 -8.64
C PHE A 53 -13.24 3.27 -9.44
N ARG A 54 -13.57 2.53 -10.50
CA ARG A 54 -14.84 2.65 -11.24
C ARG A 54 -15.96 1.76 -10.68
N ARG A 55 -15.62 0.83 -9.80
CA ARG A 55 -16.57 -0.15 -9.23
C ARG A 55 -17.43 0.47 -8.13
N PRO A 56 -18.73 0.17 -8.09
CA PRO A 56 -19.62 0.65 -7.03
C PRO A 56 -19.24 0.14 -5.64
N GLU A 57 -18.50 -0.99 -5.55
CA GLU A 57 -18.00 -1.56 -4.32
C GLU A 57 -17.10 -0.57 -3.56
N ILE A 58 -16.23 0.15 -4.28
CA ILE A 58 -15.35 1.17 -3.69
C ILE A 58 -16.17 2.32 -3.10
N MET A 59 -17.16 2.81 -3.82
CA MET A 59 -18.02 3.87 -3.28
C MET A 59 -18.83 3.43 -2.07
N ARG A 60 -19.28 2.17 -2.05
CA ARG A 60 -19.93 1.59 -0.86
C ARG A 60 -18.96 1.51 0.31
N ALA A 61 -17.72 1.06 0.08
CA ALA A 61 -16.69 1.00 1.10
C ALA A 61 -16.36 2.39 1.67
N ILE A 62 -16.23 3.42 0.81
CA ILE A 62 -16.02 4.82 1.24
C ILE A 62 -17.21 5.30 2.09
N GLY A 63 -18.43 4.97 1.69
CA GLY A 63 -19.67 5.33 2.40
C GLY A 63 -19.82 4.67 3.77
N THR A 64 -19.06 3.64 4.12
CA THR A 64 -19.05 3.06 5.48
C THR A 64 -18.30 3.94 6.49
N GLY A 65 -17.44 4.82 6.01
CA GLY A 65 -16.71 5.76 6.85
C GLY A 65 -17.62 6.86 7.41
N ARG A 66 -17.24 7.44 8.53
CA ARG A 66 -18.03 8.48 9.22
C ARG A 66 -18.16 9.75 8.38
N LEU A 67 -17.17 10.07 7.57
CA LEU A 67 -17.12 11.27 6.73
C LEU A 67 -17.49 10.96 5.28
N GLY A 68 -17.52 9.69 4.87
CA GLY A 68 -17.82 9.23 3.53
C GLY A 68 -16.83 9.73 2.48
N ARG A 69 -15.55 9.93 2.86
CA ARG A 69 -14.53 10.46 1.97
C ARG A 69 -13.13 10.05 2.38
N ILE A 70 -12.28 9.79 1.38
CA ILE A 70 -10.89 9.38 1.55
C ILE A 70 -9.95 10.26 0.75
N ALA A 71 -8.69 10.32 1.14
CA ALA A 71 -7.61 10.90 0.34
C ALA A 71 -6.71 9.78 -0.16
N VAL A 72 -6.47 9.74 -1.46
CA VAL A 72 -5.66 8.72 -2.12
C VAL A 72 -4.53 9.36 -2.91
N THR A 73 -3.36 8.74 -2.92
CA THR A 73 -2.23 9.06 -3.79
C THR A 73 -1.68 7.78 -4.41
N TYR A 74 -1.10 7.87 -5.61
CA TYR A 74 -0.53 6.72 -6.31
C TYR A 74 0.97 6.92 -6.51
N VAL A 75 1.73 5.93 -6.09
CA VAL A 75 3.19 5.90 -6.11
C VAL A 75 3.65 4.68 -6.89
N GLU A 76 4.56 4.87 -7.83
CA GLU A 76 5.30 3.79 -8.48
C GLU A 76 6.69 3.68 -7.85
N TRP A 77 7.15 2.46 -7.65
CA TRP A 77 8.43 2.22 -6.98
C TRP A 77 9.22 1.04 -7.55
N GLY A 78 10.49 1.07 -7.30
CA GLY A 78 11.51 0.06 -7.48
C GLY A 78 12.64 0.40 -6.51
N GLY A 79 13.89 0.58 -6.96
CA GLY A 79 14.97 1.10 -6.12
C GLY A 79 14.75 2.53 -5.63
N LYS A 80 13.91 3.30 -6.32
CA LYS A 80 13.40 4.62 -5.93
C LYS A 80 11.89 4.68 -6.06
N ALA A 81 11.25 5.66 -5.43
CA ALA A 81 9.81 5.87 -5.48
C ALA A 81 9.47 7.21 -6.15
N VAL A 82 8.36 7.23 -6.90
CA VAL A 82 7.85 8.41 -7.61
C VAL A 82 6.36 8.56 -7.35
N GLN A 83 5.93 9.72 -6.88
CA GLN A 83 4.51 10.06 -6.77
C GLN A 83 3.97 10.36 -8.17
N VAL A 84 3.13 9.46 -8.69
CA VAL A 84 2.57 9.54 -10.06
C VAL A 84 1.29 10.37 -10.08
N LEU A 85 0.42 10.16 -9.09
CA LEU A 85 -0.74 11.01 -8.86
C LEU A 85 -0.62 11.70 -7.50
N PRO A 86 -0.87 13.00 -7.44
CA PRO A 86 -0.89 13.73 -6.17
C PRO A 86 -2.05 13.25 -5.29
N TRP A 87 -2.04 13.66 -4.02
CA TRP A 87 -3.15 13.44 -3.13
C TRP A 87 -4.46 13.96 -3.74
N THR A 88 -5.42 13.06 -3.90
CA THR A 88 -6.73 13.30 -4.51
C THR A 88 -7.82 12.94 -3.52
N LEU A 89 -8.78 13.84 -3.35
CA LEU A 89 -9.99 13.58 -2.58
C LEU A 89 -10.95 12.72 -3.40
N ILE A 90 -11.45 11.65 -2.78
CA ILE A 90 -12.51 10.81 -3.35
C ILE A 90 -13.68 10.79 -2.36
N GLU A 91 -14.82 11.35 -2.78
CA GLU A 91 -16.03 11.47 -1.97
C GLU A 91 -17.31 11.11 -2.75
N ASP A 92 -17.19 10.93 -4.07
CA ASP A 92 -18.29 10.54 -4.95
C ASP A 92 -17.79 9.74 -6.16
N ARG A 93 -18.74 9.27 -6.98
CA ARG A 93 -18.41 8.52 -8.20
C ARG A 93 -17.64 9.35 -9.23
N GLN A 94 -17.86 10.65 -9.28
CA GLN A 94 -17.19 11.53 -10.23
C GLN A 94 -15.72 11.68 -9.88
N SER A 95 -15.39 11.96 -8.63
CA SER A 95 -14.01 12.07 -8.15
C SER A 95 -13.26 10.73 -8.25
N ALA A 96 -13.93 9.60 -7.99
CA ALA A 96 -13.35 8.26 -8.21
C ALA A 96 -13.06 8.00 -9.69
N ALA A 97 -13.99 8.35 -10.59
CA ALA A 97 -13.79 8.20 -12.04
C ALA A 97 -12.68 9.13 -12.57
N GLN A 98 -12.57 10.35 -12.05
CA GLN A 98 -11.50 11.29 -12.40
C GLN A 98 -10.13 10.76 -11.96
N PHE A 99 -10.02 10.19 -10.75
CA PHE A 99 -8.79 9.54 -10.29
C PHE A 99 -8.40 8.36 -11.19
N ALA A 100 -9.36 7.48 -11.50
CA ALA A 100 -9.16 6.34 -12.40
C ALA A 100 -8.68 6.79 -13.79
N GLU A 101 -9.28 7.84 -14.35
CA GLU A 101 -8.91 8.36 -15.66
C GLU A 101 -7.54 9.05 -15.64
N ALA A 102 -7.21 9.80 -14.59
CA ALA A 102 -5.91 10.39 -14.40
C ALA A 102 -4.81 9.31 -14.32
N LEU A 103 -5.09 8.19 -13.61
CA LEU A 103 -4.20 7.05 -13.51
C LEU A 103 -4.02 6.34 -14.86
N ARG A 104 -5.11 6.13 -15.61
CA ARG A 104 -5.08 5.49 -16.94
C ARG A 104 -4.19 6.22 -17.94
N ARG A 105 -4.12 7.55 -17.86
CA ARG A 105 -3.31 8.40 -18.75
C ARG A 105 -1.82 8.42 -18.43
N GLN A 106 -1.42 7.91 -17.27
CA GLN A 106 0.00 7.91 -16.91
C GLN A 106 0.78 6.88 -17.73
N PRO A 107 1.97 7.20 -18.22
CA PRO A 107 2.83 6.22 -18.87
C PRO A 107 3.23 5.13 -17.87
N ILE A 108 3.42 3.92 -18.36
CA ILE A 108 4.02 2.83 -17.58
C ILE A 108 5.52 3.08 -17.49
N ARG A 109 6.04 3.07 -16.26
CA ARG A 109 7.46 3.22 -15.94
C ARG A 109 8.04 1.88 -15.56
N ARG A 110 9.35 1.77 -15.64
CA ARG A 110 10.13 0.69 -15.04
C ARG A 110 11.31 1.29 -14.28
N ILE A 111 11.59 0.75 -13.10
CA ILE A 111 12.62 1.24 -12.18
C ILE A 111 13.48 0.05 -11.74
N SER A 112 14.82 0.20 -11.78
CA SER A 112 15.74 -0.85 -11.35
C SER A 112 15.66 -1.09 -9.85
N PHE A 113 16.00 -2.31 -9.41
CA PHE A 113 15.99 -2.76 -8.02
C PHE A 113 14.59 -2.81 -7.39
N THR A 114 14.53 -3.46 -6.22
CA THR A 114 13.32 -3.60 -5.40
C THR A 114 13.63 -3.10 -4.00
N SER A 115 13.25 -1.84 -3.70
CA SER A 115 13.50 -1.25 -2.38
C SER A 115 12.21 -0.93 -1.65
N ILE A 116 11.68 -1.93 -0.94
CA ILE A 116 10.54 -1.80 -0.04
C ILE A 116 10.82 -0.74 1.02
N SER A 117 12.04 -0.71 1.54
CA SER A 117 12.43 0.25 2.57
C SER A 117 12.39 1.70 2.08
N ASN A 118 12.83 1.97 0.84
CA ASN A 118 12.79 3.32 0.27
C ASN A 118 11.36 3.77 -0.01
N VAL A 119 10.49 2.90 -0.53
CA VAL A 119 9.10 3.29 -0.77
C VAL A 119 8.34 3.51 0.54
N LEU A 120 8.59 2.73 1.60
CA LEU A 120 7.97 2.96 2.90
C LEU A 120 8.41 4.30 3.49
N ALA A 121 9.71 4.65 3.40
CA ALA A 121 10.21 5.95 3.82
C ALA A 121 9.59 7.11 3.02
N PHE A 122 9.47 6.95 1.69
CA PHE A 122 8.86 7.92 0.80
C PHE A 122 7.36 8.09 1.08
N ALA A 123 6.61 6.99 1.20
CA ALA A 123 5.17 7.00 1.47
C ALA A 123 4.85 7.62 2.84
N ARG A 124 5.63 7.30 3.87
CA ARG A 124 5.55 7.94 5.18
C ARG A 124 5.69 9.45 5.09
N ARG A 125 6.67 9.93 4.33
CA ARG A 125 6.84 11.38 4.09
C ARG A 125 5.64 11.98 3.38
N LEU A 126 5.08 11.31 2.37
CA LEU A 126 3.87 11.77 1.69
C LEU A 126 2.68 11.89 2.65
N VAL A 127 2.49 10.91 3.55
CA VAL A 127 1.43 10.96 4.57
C VAL A 127 1.59 12.20 5.47
N HIS A 128 2.80 12.50 5.91
CA HIS A 128 3.05 13.66 6.77
C HIS A 128 2.88 15.00 6.05
N LEU A 129 3.27 15.08 4.78
CA LEU A 129 3.18 16.29 3.96
C LEU A 129 1.81 16.45 3.27
N SER A 130 0.90 15.49 3.45
CA SER A 130 -0.43 15.54 2.85
C SER A 130 -1.22 16.78 3.31
N PRO A 131 -1.95 17.45 2.40
CA PRO A 131 -2.88 18.51 2.77
C PRO A 131 -4.13 17.98 3.52
N TYR A 132 -4.31 16.67 3.53
CA TYR A 132 -5.42 15.99 4.21
C TYR A 132 -4.97 15.38 5.53
N ARG A 133 -5.94 15.12 6.42
CA ARG A 133 -5.73 14.39 7.67
C ARG A 133 -6.72 13.22 7.75
N GLY A 134 -6.21 12.00 7.67
CA GLY A 134 -7.02 10.79 7.81
C GLY A 134 -7.13 10.36 9.27
N SER A 135 -8.29 9.86 9.67
CA SER A 135 -8.44 9.16 10.96
C SER A 135 -7.67 7.84 10.96
N ARG A 136 -7.55 7.20 9.79
CA ARG A 136 -6.65 6.08 9.52
C ARG A 136 -5.64 6.47 8.44
N ARG A 137 -4.46 5.86 8.51
CA ARG A 137 -3.38 6.08 7.54
C ARG A 137 -2.86 4.71 7.12
N VAL A 138 -2.94 4.44 5.81
CA VAL A 138 -2.57 3.13 5.24
C VAL A 138 -1.62 3.33 4.07
N ILE A 139 -0.61 2.49 4.01
CA ILE A 139 0.24 2.26 2.84
C ILE A 139 -0.11 0.87 2.32
N ASP A 140 -0.73 0.83 1.14
CA ASP A 140 -0.93 -0.38 0.34
C ASP A 140 0.32 -0.61 -0.49
N ILE A 141 1.09 -1.66 -0.19
CA ILE A 141 2.30 -2.00 -0.94
C ILE A 141 2.10 -3.28 -1.74
N SER A 142 2.26 -3.22 -3.06
CA SER A 142 2.25 -4.38 -3.96
C SER A 142 3.60 -4.59 -4.62
N GLY A 143 4.02 -5.85 -4.76
CA GLY A 143 5.27 -6.21 -5.46
C GLY A 143 5.45 -7.71 -5.61
N ASP A 144 6.42 -8.10 -6.47
CA ASP A 144 6.72 -9.47 -6.88
C ASP A 144 8.03 -10.03 -6.28
N GLY A 145 8.72 -9.26 -5.44
CA GLY A 145 10.00 -9.66 -4.87
C GLY A 145 10.27 -9.13 -3.47
N PRO A 146 11.29 -9.68 -2.79
CA PRO A 146 11.76 -9.19 -1.51
C PRO A 146 12.58 -7.91 -1.65
N ASN A 147 12.80 -7.20 -0.52
CA ASN A 147 13.70 -6.04 -0.47
C ASN A 147 15.12 -6.45 -0.85
N ASN A 148 15.72 -5.79 -1.83
CA ASN A 148 17.10 -6.07 -2.25
C ASN A 148 17.99 -4.81 -2.29
N ALA A 149 17.48 -3.69 -1.79
CA ALA A 149 18.23 -2.44 -1.73
C ALA A 149 17.73 -1.56 -0.56
N GLY A 150 18.62 -0.75 -0.02
CA GLY A 150 18.32 0.14 1.10
C GLY A 150 18.50 -0.53 2.47
N VAL A 151 17.79 -0.02 3.48
CA VAL A 151 17.80 -0.66 4.81
C VAL A 151 16.91 -1.91 4.81
N PRO A 152 17.11 -2.87 5.72
CA PRO A 152 16.26 -4.05 5.80
C PRO A 152 14.76 -3.70 5.96
N ALA A 153 13.88 -4.44 5.29
CA ALA A 153 12.44 -4.17 5.28
C ALA A 153 11.82 -4.07 6.68
N PRO A 154 12.17 -4.92 7.67
CA PRO A 154 11.65 -4.79 9.04
C PRO A 154 11.99 -3.47 9.73
N VAL A 155 13.15 -2.89 9.44
CA VAL A 155 13.55 -1.59 9.99
C VAL A 155 12.64 -0.48 9.48
N ALA A 156 12.41 -0.45 8.17
CA ALA A 156 11.51 0.53 7.53
C ALA A 156 10.06 0.34 7.97
N ARG A 157 9.58 -0.92 8.04
CA ARG A 157 8.27 -1.28 8.58
C ARG A 157 8.07 -0.74 9.98
N ASN A 158 8.96 -1.09 10.91
CA ASN A 158 8.84 -0.70 12.31
C ASN A 158 8.84 0.83 12.45
N SER A 159 9.72 1.52 11.73
CA SER A 159 9.75 2.99 11.69
C SER A 159 8.46 3.62 11.14
N THR A 160 7.72 2.91 10.29
CA THR A 160 6.45 3.36 9.73
C THR A 160 5.30 3.11 10.72
N VAL A 161 5.24 1.92 11.28
CA VAL A 161 4.20 1.50 12.22
C VAL A 161 4.23 2.32 13.52
N THR A 162 5.42 2.63 14.04
CA THR A 162 5.56 3.49 15.23
C THR A 162 4.97 4.90 15.06
N GLN A 163 4.76 5.34 13.81
CA GLN A 163 4.09 6.60 13.49
C GLN A 163 2.57 6.44 13.29
N GLY A 164 2.01 5.27 13.63
CA GLY A 164 0.60 4.95 13.53
C GLY A 164 0.13 4.83 12.07
N ILE A 165 0.99 4.39 11.16
CA ILE A 165 0.65 4.09 9.78
C ILE A 165 0.60 2.57 9.63
N VAL A 166 -0.51 2.06 9.09
CA VAL A 166 -0.68 0.64 8.79
C VAL A 166 -0.08 0.35 7.42
N ILE A 167 0.54 -0.81 7.26
CA ILE A 167 1.10 -1.29 6.00
C ILE A 167 0.37 -2.58 5.64
N ASP A 168 -0.40 -2.55 4.55
CA ASP A 168 -1.04 -3.72 3.96
C ASP A 168 -0.29 -4.16 2.72
N GLY A 169 -0.26 -5.47 2.43
CA GLY A 169 0.55 -6.05 1.36
C GLY A 169 -0.25 -6.79 0.30
N LEU A 170 0.18 -6.69 -0.96
CA LEU A 170 -0.21 -7.58 -2.05
C LEU A 170 1.03 -8.28 -2.59
N ALA A 171 1.21 -9.56 -2.25
CA ALA A 171 2.27 -10.39 -2.79
C ALA A 171 1.86 -10.90 -4.18
N ILE A 172 2.59 -10.48 -5.22
CA ILE A 172 2.36 -10.86 -6.61
C ILE A 172 3.24 -12.05 -6.94
N MET A 173 2.63 -13.20 -7.18
CA MET A 173 3.31 -14.48 -7.38
C MET A 173 2.79 -15.15 -8.67
N LEU A 174 2.85 -14.42 -9.80
CA LEU A 174 2.32 -14.86 -11.09
C LEU A 174 3.25 -15.81 -11.85
N ARG A 175 4.48 -16.02 -11.36
CA ARG A 175 5.49 -16.86 -12.02
C ARG A 175 5.66 -18.16 -11.28
N ASP A 176 5.64 -19.27 -12.05
CA ASP A 176 5.84 -20.62 -11.53
C ASP A 176 7.31 -20.92 -11.20
N THR A 177 8.24 -20.21 -11.82
CA THR A 177 9.68 -20.39 -11.60
C THR A 177 10.28 -19.17 -10.93
N PRO A 178 10.92 -19.34 -9.75
CA PRO A 178 11.67 -18.28 -9.13
C PRO A 178 12.81 -17.87 -10.07
N ASP A 179 12.80 -16.62 -10.51
CA ASP A 179 13.98 -16.02 -11.10
C ASP A 179 14.87 -15.42 -9.98
N SER A 180 15.98 -14.79 -10.34
CA SER A 180 16.91 -14.20 -9.38
C SER A 180 16.32 -13.04 -8.56
N ALA A 181 15.08 -12.65 -8.79
CA ALA A 181 14.41 -11.52 -8.15
C ALA A 181 13.17 -11.92 -7.34
N SER A 182 12.71 -13.18 -7.43
CA SER A 182 11.49 -13.70 -6.80
C SER A 182 11.81 -14.82 -5.81
N ILE A 183 10.95 -15.01 -4.81
CA ILE A 183 11.02 -16.10 -3.84
C ILE A 183 9.69 -16.86 -3.80
N PRO A 184 9.70 -18.20 -3.57
CA PRO A 184 8.50 -19.02 -3.68
C PRO A 184 7.46 -18.77 -2.58
N ASP A 185 7.87 -18.17 -1.47
CA ASP A 185 7.05 -17.88 -0.29
C ASP A 185 6.94 -16.37 -0.02
N LEU A 186 6.83 -15.58 -1.08
CA LEU A 186 6.77 -14.11 -1.00
C LEU A 186 5.64 -13.61 -0.10
N ASP A 187 4.51 -14.30 -0.05
CA ASP A 187 3.41 -13.95 0.86
C ASP A 187 3.79 -14.12 2.33
N ALA A 188 4.63 -15.13 2.66
CA ALA A 188 5.18 -15.30 4.00
C ALA A 188 6.20 -14.19 4.31
N TYR A 189 7.07 -13.84 3.36
CA TYR A 189 7.99 -12.71 3.47
C TYR A 189 7.24 -11.41 3.75
N TYR A 190 6.20 -11.10 2.97
CA TYR A 190 5.39 -9.90 3.20
C TYR A 190 4.76 -9.90 4.58
N ARG A 191 4.21 -11.04 5.02
CA ARG A 191 3.57 -11.19 6.33
C ARG A 191 4.54 -10.99 7.49
N GLN A 192 5.76 -11.52 7.38
CA GLN A 192 6.74 -11.50 8.48
C GLN A 192 7.61 -10.23 8.48
N CYS A 193 7.93 -9.69 7.30
CA CYS A 193 8.96 -8.69 7.14
C CYS A 193 8.46 -7.30 6.72
N VAL A 194 7.32 -7.22 6.00
CA VAL A 194 6.89 -5.99 5.33
C VAL A 194 5.67 -5.36 5.98
N VAL A 195 4.58 -6.12 6.15
CA VAL A 195 3.32 -5.58 6.68
C VAL A 195 3.37 -5.37 8.18
N GLY A 196 2.56 -4.45 8.68
CA GLY A 196 2.51 -4.16 10.10
C GLY A 196 1.53 -3.05 10.46
N GLY A 197 1.22 -2.96 11.74
CA GLY A 197 0.21 -2.08 12.29
C GLY A 197 -1.06 -2.83 12.63
N GLU A 198 -1.97 -2.15 13.35
CA GLU A 198 -3.22 -2.78 13.80
C GLU A 198 -4.13 -3.11 12.62
N GLY A 199 -4.50 -4.37 12.49
CA GLY A 199 -5.37 -4.86 11.43
C GLY A 199 -4.68 -5.07 10.08
N ALA A 200 -3.35 -4.90 10.01
CA ALA A 200 -2.58 -5.14 8.79
C ALA A 200 -2.75 -6.56 8.25
N PHE A 201 -2.80 -6.70 6.93
CA PHE A 201 -2.99 -7.98 6.27
C PHE A 201 -2.17 -8.11 4.98
N VAL A 202 -1.98 -9.35 4.54
CA VAL A 202 -1.40 -9.68 3.24
C VAL A 202 -2.43 -10.41 2.41
N MET A 203 -2.57 -9.99 1.16
CA MET A 203 -3.23 -10.78 0.13
C MET A 203 -2.17 -11.31 -0.85
N LYS A 204 -2.46 -12.47 -1.42
CA LYS A 204 -1.63 -13.11 -2.43
C LYS A 204 -2.42 -13.21 -3.72
N VAL A 205 -1.76 -12.98 -4.84
CA VAL A 205 -2.28 -13.29 -6.18
C VAL A 205 -1.28 -14.15 -6.93
N SER A 206 -1.72 -15.33 -7.38
CA SER A 206 -0.89 -16.30 -8.10
C SER A 206 -1.38 -16.59 -9.52
N GLU A 207 -2.49 -15.96 -9.93
CA GLU A 207 -3.03 -16.10 -11.28
C GLU A 207 -3.42 -14.75 -11.84
N ALA A 208 -3.03 -14.49 -13.09
CA ALA A 208 -3.33 -13.23 -13.78
C ALA A 208 -4.85 -12.96 -13.89
N SER A 209 -5.64 -14.03 -14.06
CA SER A 209 -7.11 -13.97 -14.12
C SER A 209 -7.76 -13.43 -12.84
N GLN A 210 -7.12 -13.59 -11.70
CA GLN A 210 -7.62 -13.18 -10.38
C GLN A 210 -7.16 -11.76 -9.98
N PHE A 211 -6.28 -11.14 -10.76
CA PHE A 211 -5.57 -9.94 -10.37
C PHE A 211 -6.52 -8.76 -10.08
N SER A 212 -7.40 -8.42 -11.02
CA SER A 212 -8.37 -7.32 -10.85
C SER A 212 -9.32 -7.55 -9.67
N ALA A 213 -9.72 -8.81 -9.44
CA ALA A 213 -10.56 -9.18 -8.31
C ALA A 213 -9.81 -9.04 -6.98
N ALA A 214 -8.53 -9.41 -6.93
CA ALA A 214 -7.68 -9.27 -5.74
C ALA A 214 -7.46 -7.80 -5.38
N ILE A 215 -7.15 -6.94 -6.34
CA ILE A 215 -7.04 -5.48 -6.12
C ILE A 215 -8.35 -4.92 -5.58
N LEU A 216 -9.48 -5.23 -6.20
CA LEU A 216 -10.78 -4.73 -5.75
C LEU A 216 -11.10 -5.17 -4.32
N ALA A 217 -10.88 -6.44 -4.00
CA ALA A 217 -11.12 -7.00 -2.67
C ALA A 217 -10.21 -6.33 -1.63
N LYS A 218 -8.92 -6.18 -1.96
CA LYS A 218 -7.93 -5.53 -1.08
C LYS A 218 -8.30 -4.08 -0.79
N LEU A 219 -8.53 -3.28 -1.83
CA LEU A 219 -8.94 -1.88 -1.68
C LEU A 219 -10.25 -1.74 -0.89
N THR A 220 -11.21 -2.61 -1.13
CA THR A 220 -12.48 -2.60 -0.39
C THR A 220 -12.26 -2.84 1.10
N ALA A 221 -11.40 -3.80 1.46
CA ALA A 221 -11.05 -4.09 2.85
C ALA A 221 -10.32 -2.92 3.53
N GLU A 222 -9.32 -2.35 2.88
CA GLU A 222 -8.55 -1.20 3.38
C GLU A 222 -9.43 0.03 3.59
N ILE A 223 -10.28 0.35 2.61
CA ILE A 223 -11.15 1.51 2.67
C ILE A 223 -12.21 1.36 3.76
N SER A 224 -12.89 0.21 3.82
CA SER A 224 -13.91 -0.04 4.83
C SER A 224 -13.35 -0.24 6.25
N GLY A 225 -12.06 -0.58 6.38
CA GLY A 225 -11.46 -0.96 7.66
C GLY A 225 -11.98 -2.29 8.22
N LEU A 226 -12.61 -3.09 7.37
CA LEU A 226 -13.07 -4.42 7.76
C LEU A 226 -11.87 -5.34 7.94
N LYS A 227 -11.86 -6.07 9.06
CA LYS A 227 -10.86 -7.14 9.24
C LYS A 227 -11.12 -8.22 8.21
N VAL A 228 -10.12 -8.52 7.38
CA VAL A 228 -10.20 -9.65 6.44
C VAL A 228 -10.23 -10.92 7.27
N SER A 229 -11.38 -11.62 7.29
CA SER A 229 -11.53 -12.90 7.98
C SER A 229 -10.59 -13.92 7.34
N GLY A 230 -9.63 -14.43 8.11
CA GLY A 230 -8.58 -15.34 7.62
C GLY A 230 -7.17 -14.75 7.65
N ALA A 231 -7.00 -13.43 7.74
CA ALA A 231 -5.74 -12.85 8.13
C ALA A 231 -5.49 -13.22 9.60
N ARG A 232 -4.73 -14.29 9.83
CA ARG A 232 -4.18 -14.57 11.15
C ARG A 232 -3.31 -13.37 11.48
N GLN A 233 -3.82 -12.47 12.34
CA GLN A 233 -2.94 -11.48 12.94
C GLN A 233 -1.77 -12.26 13.53
N PRO A 234 -0.52 -11.88 13.29
CA PRO A 234 0.55 -12.36 14.12
C PRO A 234 0.16 -11.97 15.54
N ARG A 235 -0.29 -12.94 16.34
CA ARG A 235 -0.23 -12.77 17.79
C ARG A 235 1.22 -12.43 18.06
N PRO A 236 1.53 -11.52 19.01
CA PRO A 236 2.84 -11.46 19.57
C PRO A 236 3.07 -12.85 20.20
N GLU A 237 3.67 -13.75 19.45
CA GLU A 237 4.16 -15.01 20.02
C GLU A 237 5.29 -14.64 20.97
N PRO A 238 5.37 -15.30 22.14
CA PRO A 238 6.51 -15.15 23.00
C PRO A 238 7.76 -15.41 22.15
N ALA A 239 8.78 -14.60 22.32
CA ALA A 239 10.00 -14.56 21.51
C ALA A 239 10.78 -15.91 21.42
N GLU A 240 10.29 -16.95 22.03
CA GLU A 240 10.92 -18.29 22.13
C GLU A 240 10.53 -19.30 21.03
N TYR A 241 9.51 -18.99 20.18
CA TYR A 241 9.01 -19.93 19.16
C TYR A 241 8.83 -19.34 17.75
N ALA A 242 9.22 -18.12 17.49
CA ALA A 242 9.32 -17.64 16.13
C ALA A 242 10.57 -18.27 15.50
N GLN A 243 10.39 -19.30 14.68
CA GLN A 243 11.37 -19.56 13.62
C GLN A 243 11.45 -18.25 12.83
N SER A 244 12.53 -17.50 13.07
CA SER A 244 12.69 -16.16 12.51
C SER A 244 12.79 -16.31 10.99
N TYR A 245 11.77 -15.86 10.29
CA TYR A 245 11.81 -15.79 8.82
C TYR A 245 13.04 -14.98 8.40
N ASN A 246 13.74 -15.44 7.36
CA ASN A 246 14.90 -14.71 6.86
C ASN A 246 14.47 -13.45 6.11
N CYS A 247 14.33 -12.35 6.82
CA CYS A 247 13.94 -11.06 6.23
C CYS A 247 15.06 -10.38 5.42
N PHE A 248 16.26 -10.97 5.36
CA PHE A 248 17.39 -10.48 4.56
C PHE A 248 17.58 -11.26 3.25
N ILE A 249 16.64 -12.15 2.93
CA ILE A 249 16.77 -13.04 1.77
C ILE A 249 17.00 -12.28 0.46
N GLY A 250 16.37 -11.12 0.28
CA GLY A 250 16.51 -10.34 -0.95
C GLY A 250 17.88 -9.67 -1.06
N GLU A 251 18.42 -9.16 0.03
CA GLU A 251 19.77 -8.61 0.12
C GLU A 251 20.82 -9.71 -0.16
N GLU A 252 20.67 -10.89 0.44
CA GLU A 252 21.55 -12.04 0.22
C GLU A 252 21.52 -12.53 -1.24
N MET A 253 20.34 -12.55 -1.87
CA MET A 253 20.20 -12.88 -3.30
C MET A 253 20.92 -11.85 -4.17
N GLN A 254 20.82 -10.58 -3.87
CA GLN A 254 21.47 -9.48 -4.59
C GLN A 254 22.98 -9.59 -4.48
N GLU A 255 23.53 -9.84 -3.29
CA GLU A 255 24.96 -10.02 -3.06
C GLU A 255 25.54 -11.19 -3.90
N ARG A 256 24.82 -12.31 -3.93
CA ARG A 256 25.22 -13.48 -4.77
C ARG A 256 25.20 -13.17 -6.28
N SER A 257 24.36 -12.27 -6.72
CA SER A 257 24.27 -11.89 -8.15
C SER A 257 25.39 -10.95 -8.58
N ILE A 258 25.88 -10.10 -7.68
CA ILE A 258 26.99 -9.16 -7.93
C ILE A 258 28.36 -9.86 -7.83
N GLY A 259 28.46 -10.90 -7.03
CA GLY A 259 29.72 -11.65 -6.80
C GLY A 259 30.02 -12.69 -7.90
N ARG A 260 29.22 -12.76 -8.95
CA ARG A 260 29.44 -13.58 -10.17
C ARG A 260 29.82 -12.71 -11.35
#